data_dafec762cc38579f2bfeb757bc6061aa
#
_entry.id   dafec762cc38579f2bfeb757bc6061aa
#
_cell.length_a   1.000
_cell.length_b   1.000
_cell.length_c   1.000
_cell.angle_alpha   90.00
_cell.angle_beta   90.00
_cell.angle_gamma   90.00
#
_symmetry.space_group_name_H-M   'P 1'
#
loop_
_entity.id
_entity.type
_entity.pdbx_description
1 polymer ?
#
loop_
_entity_poly.entity_id
_entity_poly.type
_entity_poly.pdbx_seq_one_letter_code
_entity_poly.pdbx_strand_id
1 'polypeptide(L)' 'MTPQREMHIGELDKSIIELSKRKLKLLQELDQINQSISFLRQQQEDLLNVRQ' A
#
# COMPACT_ATOMS: atom_id res chain seq x y z
N MET A 1 37.45 -0.23 9.20
CA MET A 1 36.09 -0.63 9.61
C MET A 1 36.10 -2.01 10.22
N THR A 2 35.32 -2.22 11.25
CA THR A 2 35.22 -3.52 11.86
C THR A 2 34.22 -4.38 11.09
N PRO A 3 34.43 -5.71 11.01
CA PRO A 3 33.48 -6.61 10.33
C PRO A 3 32.05 -6.53 10.88
N GLN A 4 31.91 -6.26 12.18
CA GLN A 4 30.61 -6.11 12.81
C GLN A 4 29.80 -4.95 12.25
N ARG A 5 30.46 -3.86 11.93
CA ARG A 5 29.81 -2.68 11.36
C ARG A 5 29.28 -2.95 9.95
N GLU A 6 30.08 -3.67 9.15
CA GLU A 6 29.66 -4.05 7.81
C GLU A 6 28.47 -5.00 7.83
N MET A 7 28.48 -5.97 8.75
CA MET A 7 27.34 -6.89 8.90
C MET A 7 26.07 -6.15 9.29
N HIS A 8 26.19 -5.15 10.18
CA HIS A 8 25.06 -4.36 10.62
C HIS A 8 24.44 -3.56 9.46
N ILE A 9 25.28 -2.98 8.61
CA ILE A 9 24.83 -2.25 7.42
C ILE A 9 24.08 -3.18 6.47
N GLY A 10 24.60 -4.40 6.26
CA GLY A 10 23.93 -5.41 5.42
C GLY A 10 22.55 -5.80 5.93
N GLU A 11 22.41 -5.94 7.25
CA GLU A 11 21.12 -6.24 7.87
C GLU A 11 20.13 -5.10 7.71
N LEU A 12 20.59 -3.85 7.82
CA LEU A 12 19.74 -2.70 7.63
C LEU A 12 19.26 -2.60 6.17
N ASP A 13 20.14 -2.84 5.21
CA ASP A 13 19.77 -2.85 3.79
C ASP A 13 18.71 -3.91 3.52
N LYS A 14 18.87 -5.10 4.06
CA LYS A 14 17.91 -6.18 3.90
C LYS A 14 16.54 -5.80 4.48
N SER A 15 16.54 -5.18 5.65
CA SER A 15 15.31 -4.72 6.30
C SER A 15 14.62 -3.65 5.46
N ILE A 16 15.37 -2.72 4.88
CA ILE A 16 14.84 -1.67 4.02
C ILE A 16 14.18 -2.29 2.79
N ILE A 17 14.83 -3.26 2.17
CA ILE A 17 14.29 -3.94 0.98
C ILE A 17 12.99 -4.66 1.33
N GLU A 18 12.95 -5.39 2.43
CA GLU A 18 11.75 -6.11 2.85
C GLU A 18 10.59 -5.17 3.16
N LEU A 19 10.86 -4.08 3.87
CA LEU A 19 9.84 -3.08 4.19
C LEU A 19 9.37 -2.35 2.94
N SER A 20 10.25 -2.09 1.99
CA SER A 20 9.89 -1.45 0.74
C SER A 20 8.96 -2.33 -0.10
N LYS A 21 9.20 -3.64 -0.13
CA LYS A 21 8.31 -4.59 -0.81
C LYS A 21 6.94 -4.63 -0.13
N ARG A 22 6.92 -4.65 1.19
CA ARG A 22 5.67 -4.62 1.94
C ARG A 22 4.89 -3.35 1.70
N LYS A 23 5.58 -2.22 1.68
CA LYS A 23 4.96 -0.92 1.39
C LYS A 23 4.28 -0.93 0.03
N LEU A 24 4.97 -1.44 -0.98
CA LEU A 24 4.42 -1.51 -2.33
C LEU A 24 3.15 -2.35 -2.36
N LYS A 25 3.16 -3.50 -1.69
CA LYS A 25 1.99 -4.38 -1.61
C LYS A 25 0.82 -3.67 -0.91
N LEU A 26 1.09 -2.96 0.18
CA LEU A 26 0.06 -2.21 0.90
C LEU A 26 -0.51 -1.08 0.06
N LEU A 27 0.33 -0.40 -0.73
CA LEU A 27 -0.14 0.64 -1.64
C LEU A 27 -1.05 0.08 -2.72
N GLN A 28 -0.75 -1.12 -3.24
CA GLN A 28 -1.61 -1.79 -4.21
C GLN A 28 -2.95 -2.17 -3.59
N GLU A 29 -2.94 -2.69 -2.37
CA GLU A 29 -4.17 -3.03 -1.65
C GLU A 29 -5.02 -1.78 -1.39
N LEU A 30 -4.37 -0.69 -0.99
CA LEU A 30 -5.05 0.58 -0.77
C LEU A 30 -5.70 1.10 -2.05
N ASP A 31 -5.01 0.99 -3.17
CA ASP A 31 -5.54 1.41 -4.46
C ASP A 31 -6.79 0.62 -4.82
N GLN A 32 -6.78 -0.69 -4.61
CA GLN A 32 -7.94 -1.55 -4.86
C GLN A 32 -9.12 -1.16 -3.97
N ILE A 33 -8.85 -0.87 -2.70
CA ILE A 33 -9.89 -0.42 -1.77
C ILE A 33 -10.49 0.90 -2.23
N ASN A 34 -9.65 1.85 -2.63
CA ASN A 34 -10.10 3.16 -3.11
C ASN A 34 -10.97 3.02 -4.36
N GLN A 35 -10.60 2.12 -5.28
CA GLN A 35 -11.39 1.85 -6.48
C GLN A 35 -12.76 1.28 -6.11
N SER A 36 -12.81 0.37 -5.14
CA SER A 36 -14.06 -0.22 -4.67
C SER A 36 -14.95 0.83 -4.03
N ILE A 37 -14.39 1.70 -3.23
CA ILE A 37 -15.14 2.79 -2.59
C ILE A 37 -15.71 3.72 -3.66
N SER A 38 -14.94 4.09 -4.64
CA SER A 38 -15.39 4.97 -5.73
C SER A 38 -16.54 4.34 -6.50
N PHE A 39 -16.44 3.04 -6.80
CA PHE A 39 -17.49 2.31 -7.50
C PHE A 39 -18.78 2.29 -6.68
N LEU A 40 -18.70 2.00 -5.39
CA LEU A 40 -19.88 1.93 -4.52
C LEU A 40 -20.52 3.31 -4.33
N ARG A 41 -19.71 4.35 -4.24
CA ARG A 41 -20.23 5.71 -4.16
C ARG A 41 -20.97 6.11 -5.43
N GLN A 42 -20.46 5.70 -6.59
CA GLN A 42 -21.11 5.98 -7.86
C GLN A 42 -22.47 5.29 -7.94
N GLN A 43 -22.54 4.04 -7.49
CA GLN A 43 -23.81 3.30 -7.42
C GLN A 43 -24.80 3.98 -6.48
N GLN A 44 -24.32 4.45 -5.33
CA GLN A 44 -25.16 5.14 -4.36
C GLN A 44 -25.74 6.42 -4.97
N GLU A 45 -24.94 7.20 -5.66
CA GLU A 45 -25.39 8.43 -6.33
C GLU A 45 -26.43 8.12 -7.40
N ASP A 46 -26.19 7.07 -8.20
CA ASP A 46 -27.11 6.67 -9.23
C ASP A 46 -28.49 6.28 -8.64
N LEU A 47 -28.49 5.55 -7.52
CA LEU A 47 -29.73 5.19 -6.85
C LEU A 47 -30.46 6.40 -6.28
N LEU A 48 -29.73 7.36 -5.72
CA LEU A 48 -30.33 8.58 -5.21
C LEU A 48 -30.93 9.42 -6.34
N ASN A 49 -30.29 9.47 -7.49
CA ASN A 49 -30.78 10.21 -8.66
C ASN A 49 -32.04 9.55 -9.23
N VAL A 50 -32.11 8.24 -9.22
CA VAL A 50 -33.31 7.53 -9.70
C VAL A 50 -34.53 7.81 -8.84
N ARG A 51 -34.33 8.03 -7.54
CA ARG A 51 -35.44 8.31 -6.60
C ARG A 51 -36.02 9.72 -6.75
N GLN A 52 -35.22 10.60 -7.33
CA GLN A 52 -35.69 11.97 -7.57
C GLN A 52 -36.49 12.05 -8.85
#